data_78cbf7137bc974054a2c35774d9b501a
#
_entry.id   78cbf7137bc974054a2c35774d9b501a
#
_cell.length_a   1.000
_cell.length_b   1.000
_cell.length_c   1.000
_cell.angle_alpha   90.00
_cell.angle_beta   90.00
_cell.angle_gamma   90.00
#
_symmetry.space_group_name_H-M   'P 1'
#
loop_
_entity.id
_entity.type
_entity.pdbx_description
1 polymer ?
#
loop_
_entity_poly.entity_id
_entity_poly.type
_entity_poly.pdbx_seq_one_letter_code
_entity_poly.pdbx_strand_id
1 'polypeptide(L)'
;MKKEIAVHELRYSNTNTYLIEGSRGMILFDTGWAGTFRAFCSAMGKLDIPVQKIDFILISHFHPDHMGIAQEIADKGPEIVVMDVQKDYVHAADSVFAKENNDAFISIDDDKVRYVRIEDSRDFLGTIGIDGEIISTPGHSDDSISMWLDSGELFVGDLNPLYELELHKGTQIEKSWNRLLELKPRIVYYGHAKNVDLNSEVPSIKVTDLHKLVARIMKYIDKGVSLDRIQRKTGADETFIEDVTRMYLTHSNIDVQGILDRIEIKGR
;
A
#
# COMPACT_ATOMS: atom_id res chain seq x y z
N MET A 1 32.48 2.01 3.87
CA MET A 1 31.40 1.89 2.85
C MET A 1 30.07 1.98 3.61
N LYS A 2 29.15 2.93 3.27
CA LYS A 2 27.80 2.87 3.81
C LYS A 2 27.17 1.56 3.35
N LYS A 3 26.54 0.79 4.24
CA LYS A 3 25.76 -0.38 3.88
C LYS A 3 24.60 0.12 3.02
N GLU A 4 24.41 -0.45 1.85
CA GLU A 4 23.27 -0.15 0.97
C GLU A 4 21.97 -0.53 1.67
N ILE A 5 20.94 0.30 1.54
CA ILE A 5 19.62 0.01 2.09
C ILE A 5 19.03 -1.17 1.29
N ALA A 6 18.54 -2.20 1.98
CA ALA A 6 17.84 -3.31 1.36
C ALA A 6 16.32 -3.20 1.62
N VAL A 7 15.54 -3.37 0.58
CA VAL A 7 14.08 -3.38 0.64
C VAL A 7 13.58 -4.78 0.30
N HIS A 8 12.85 -5.41 1.22
CA HIS A 8 12.24 -6.73 1.05
C HIS A 8 10.72 -6.57 1.00
N GLU A 9 10.12 -6.92 -0.11
CA GLU A 9 8.66 -6.99 -0.24
C GLU A 9 8.17 -8.31 0.36
N LEU A 10 7.32 -8.22 1.39
CA LEU A 10 6.72 -9.37 2.07
C LEU A 10 5.33 -9.62 1.51
N ARG A 11 5.19 -10.68 0.71
CA ARG A 11 3.93 -11.07 0.06
C ARG A 11 3.26 -12.18 0.85
N TYR A 12 2.35 -11.85 1.74
CA TYR A 12 1.62 -12.84 2.56
C TYR A 12 0.13 -12.52 2.74
N SER A 13 -0.31 -11.35 2.30
CA SER A 13 -1.67 -10.86 2.37
C SER A 13 -2.02 -10.12 1.06
N ASN A 14 -3.17 -9.46 1.02
CA ASN A 14 -3.57 -8.57 -0.06
C ASN A 14 -2.87 -7.21 -0.02
N THR A 15 -2.25 -6.85 1.11
CA THR A 15 -1.45 -5.63 1.26
C THR A 15 0.03 -5.95 1.05
N ASN A 16 0.71 -5.19 0.21
CA ASN A 16 2.16 -5.27 0.09
C ASN A 16 2.76 -4.60 1.31
N THR A 17 3.57 -5.33 2.06
CA THR A 17 4.31 -4.83 3.21
C THR A 17 5.80 -4.89 2.93
N TYR A 18 6.55 -3.98 3.52
CA TYR A 18 7.96 -3.82 3.17
C TYR A 18 8.83 -3.82 4.41
N LEU A 19 9.83 -4.73 4.46
CA LEU A 19 10.88 -4.68 5.46
C LEU A 19 12.06 -3.91 4.86
N ILE A 20 12.46 -2.82 5.50
CA ILE A 20 13.56 -1.97 5.06
C ILE A 20 14.71 -2.09 6.05
N GLU A 21 15.88 -2.57 5.56
CA GLU A 21 17.10 -2.67 6.33
C GLU A 21 17.95 -1.42 6.18
N GLY A 22 18.09 -0.67 7.25
CA GLY A 22 19.11 0.36 7.39
C GLY A 22 20.47 -0.21 7.78
N SER A 23 21.46 0.66 7.94
CA SER A 23 22.80 0.23 8.35
C SER A 23 22.91 -0.18 9.83
N ARG A 24 21.91 0.17 10.66
CA ARG A 24 21.92 -0.03 12.12
C ARG A 24 20.65 -0.67 12.67
N GLY A 25 19.60 -0.82 11.85
CA GLY A 25 18.33 -1.39 12.29
C GLY A 25 17.37 -1.58 11.13
N MET A 26 16.16 -2.03 11.43
CA MET A 26 15.11 -2.40 10.46
C MET A 26 13.80 -1.74 10.80
N ILE A 27 13.05 -1.32 9.77
CA ILE A 27 11.70 -0.83 9.90
C ILE A 27 10.75 -1.62 8.98
N LEU A 28 9.60 -2.03 9.52
CA LEU A 28 8.53 -2.65 8.77
C LEU A 28 7.50 -1.57 8.39
N PHE A 29 7.22 -1.43 7.10
CA PHE A 29 6.22 -0.52 6.57
C PHE A 29 4.96 -1.32 6.22
N ASP A 30 3.86 -1.05 6.95
CA ASP A 30 2.58 -1.77 6.96
C ASP A 30 2.66 -3.22 7.46
N THR A 31 1.51 -3.79 7.86
CA THR A 31 1.44 -5.11 8.49
C THR A 31 0.35 -6.03 7.98
N GLY A 32 -0.54 -5.56 7.08
CA GLY A 32 -1.61 -6.37 6.52
C GLY A 32 -2.81 -6.57 7.45
N TRP A 33 -3.71 -7.47 7.06
CA TRP A 33 -5.00 -7.74 7.71
C TRP A 33 -4.86 -8.60 8.99
N ALA A 34 -5.76 -8.41 9.96
CA ALA A 34 -5.84 -9.23 11.18
C ALA A 34 -5.97 -10.73 10.86
N GLY A 35 -5.28 -11.58 11.64
CA GLY A 35 -5.22 -13.03 11.44
C GLY A 35 -4.16 -13.50 10.44
N THR A 36 -3.37 -12.60 9.84
CA THR A 36 -2.29 -12.97 8.89
C THR A 36 -0.92 -13.14 9.56
N PHE A 37 -0.81 -13.02 10.88
CA PHE A 37 0.46 -13.08 11.62
C PHE A 37 1.29 -14.34 11.32
N ARG A 38 0.64 -15.51 11.21
CA ARG A 38 1.34 -16.76 10.85
C ARG A 38 1.95 -16.68 9.45
N ALA A 39 1.22 -16.10 8.50
CA ALA A 39 1.70 -15.94 7.13
C ALA A 39 2.86 -14.92 7.08
N PHE A 40 2.77 -13.82 7.85
CA PHE A 40 3.87 -12.87 8.06
C PHE A 40 5.12 -13.57 8.60
N CYS A 41 5.01 -14.36 9.68
CA CYS A 41 6.15 -15.12 10.23
C CYS A 41 6.76 -16.06 9.19
N SER A 42 5.93 -16.71 8.35
CA SER A 42 6.42 -17.55 7.26
C SER A 42 7.17 -16.75 6.19
N ALA A 43 6.73 -15.53 5.88
CA ALA A 43 7.42 -14.66 4.93
C ALA A 43 8.79 -14.20 5.49
N MET A 44 8.83 -13.79 6.76
CA MET A 44 10.08 -13.46 7.47
C MET A 44 11.06 -14.64 7.50
N GLY A 45 10.53 -15.86 7.75
CA GLY A 45 11.33 -17.09 7.73
C GLY A 45 11.98 -17.39 6.39
N LYS A 46 11.36 -17.01 5.26
CA LYS A 46 11.97 -17.14 3.91
C LYS A 46 13.17 -16.21 3.72
N LEU A 47 13.23 -15.12 4.45
CA LEU A 47 14.37 -14.19 4.45
C LEU A 47 15.45 -14.60 5.47
N ASP A 48 15.18 -15.61 6.30
CA ASP A 48 16.02 -15.98 7.45
C ASP A 48 16.23 -14.82 8.45
N ILE A 49 15.20 -13.95 8.57
CA ILE A 49 15.21 -12.80 9.48
C ILE A 49 14.19 -13.05 10.60
N PRO A 50 14.62 -13.17 11.87
CA PRO A 50 13.71 -13.26 12.99
C PRO A 50 12.90 -11.97 13.19
N VAL A 51 11.62 -12.08 13.55
CA VAL A 51 10.73 -10.92 13.80
C VAL A 51 11.33 -9.94 14.82
N GLN A 52 12.04 -10.47 15.84
CA GLN A 52 12.70 -9.68 16.89
C GLN A 52 13.85 -8.80 16.39
N LYS A 53 14.26 -8.93 15.11
CA LYS A 53 15.27 -8.06 14.50
C LYS A 53 14.68 -6.78 13.91
N ILE A 54 13.36 -6.72 13.78
CA ILE A 54 12.65 -5.50 13.44
C ILE A 54 12.71 -4.57 14.64
N ASP A 55 13.15 -3.33 14.45
CA ASP A 55 13.19 -2.34 15.53
C ASP A 55 11.84 -1.58 15.59
N PHE A 56 11.30 -1.21 14.42
CA PHE A 56 10.12 -0.37 14.33
C PHE A 56 9.10 -0.89 13.32
N ILE A 57 7.83 -0.61 13.61
CA ILE A 57 6.69 -0.78 12.70
C ILE A 57 6.17 0.62 12.39
N LEU A 58 6.07 0.98 11.13
CA LEU A 58 5.49 2.23 10.64
C LEU A 58 4.27 1.91 9.79
N ILE A 59 3.12 2.44 10.17
CA ILE A 59 1.86 2.21 9.47
C ILE A 59 1.59 3.39 8.54
N SER A 60 1.36 3.13 7.25
CA SER A 60 1.09 4.18 6.27
C SER A 60 -0.19 4.96 6.59
N HIS A 61 -1.21 4.26 7.08
CA HIS A 61 -2.47 4.79 7.60
C HIS A 61 -3.22 3.68 8.37
N PHE A 62 -4.11 4.05 9.29
CA PHE A 62 -4.72 3.11 10.22
C PHE A 62 -6.00 2.43 9.69
N HIS A 63 -6.03 2.09 8.39
CA HIS A 63 -7.04 1.18 7.85
C HIS A 63 -6.75 -0.27 8.26
N PRO A 64 -7.79 -1.12 8.37
CA PRO A 64 -7.68 -2.49 8.91
C PRO A 64 -6.64 -3.36 8.23
N ASP A 65 -6.46 -3.23 6.93
CA ASP A 65 -5.57 -4.07 6.11
C ASP A 65 -4.12 -3.57 6.07
N HIS A 66 -3.81 -2.45 6.74
CA HIS A 66 -2.46 -1.92 6.92
C HIS A 66 -1.93 -2.13 8.35
N MET A 67 -2.82 -2.13 9.35
CA MET A 67 -2.43 -2.17 10.76
C MET A 67 -2.85 -3.46 11.48
N GLY A 68 -3.55 -4.38 10.80
CA GLY A 68 -4.32 -5.46 11.45
C GLY A 68 -3.53 -6.44 12.32
N ILE A 69 -2.21 -6.62 12.10
CA ILE A 69 -1.35 -7.46 12.95
C ILE A 69 -0.22 -6.66 13.64
N ALA A 70 -0.32 -5.32 13.66
CA ALA A 70 0.73 -4.48 14.22
C ALA A 70 1.02 -4.82 15.70
N GLN A 71 -0.03 -5.01 16.52
CA GLN A 71 0.12 -5.37 17.92
C GLN A 71 0.75 -6.74 18.11
N GLU A 72 0.34 -7.75 17.31
CA GLU A 72 0.93 -9.10 17.40
C GLU A 72 2.44 -9.08 17.10
N ILE A 73 2.88 -8.22 16.17
CA ILE A 73 4.31 -8.03 15.84
C ILE A 73 4.99 -7.28 16.99
N ALA A 74 4.39 -6.21 17.52
CA ALA A 74 4.92 -5.42 18.62
C ALA A 74 5.11 -6.25 19.89
N ASP A 75 4.26 -7.25 20.12
CA ASP A 75 4.41 -8.22 21.22
C ASP A 75 5.67 -9.10 21.12
N LYS A 76 6.37 -9.08 19.97
CA LYS A 76 7.63 -9.81 19.76
C LYS A 76 8.86 -8.93 19.91
N GLY A 77 8.69 -7.63 20.17
CA GLY A 77 9.80 -6.70 20.43
C GLY A 77 9.80 -5.38 19.67
N PRO A 78 9.35 -5.31 18.40
CA PRO A 78 9.29 -4.05 17.65
C PRO A 78 8.42 -2.99 18.33
N GLU A 79 8.82 -1.71 18.26
CA GLU A 79 7.98 -0.59 18.66
C GLU A 79 7.07 -0.13 17.51
N ILE A 80 5.81 0.18 17.78
CA ILE A 80 4.92 0.83 16.80
C ILE A 80 5.23 2.32 16.81
N VAL A 81 5.60 2.86 15.64
CA VAL A 81 5.87 4.29 15.46
C VAL A 81 4.65 4.96 14.84
N VAL A 82 4.17 6.00 15.50
CA VAL A 82 3.01 6.79 15.09
C VAL A 82 3.48 8.23 14.91
N MET A 83 3.26 8.77 13.71
CA MET A 83 3.53 10.19 13.46
C MET A 83 2.46 11.05 14.15
N ASP A 84 2.84 12.27 14.55
CA ASP A 84 1.92 13.18 15.24
C ASP A 84 0.61 13.44 14.47
N VAL A 85 0.66 13.46 13.13
CA VAL A 85 -0.52 13.59 12.25
C VAL A 85 -1.46 12.38 12.28
N GLN A 86 -0.99 11.23 12.79
CA GLN A 86 -1.74 9.97 12.84
C GLN A 86 -2.36 9.70 14.21
N LYS A 87 -2.03 10.51 15.22
CA LYS A 87 -2.32 10.22 16.64
C LYS A 87 -3.80 9.91 16.91
N ASP A 88 -4.70 10.63 16.27
CA ASP A 88 -6.14 10.48 16.51
C ASP A 88 -6.76 9.27 15.77
N TYR A 89 -5.95 8.56 14.97
CA TYR A 89 -6.41 7.47 14.11
C TYR A 89 -5.96 6.08 14.56
N VAL A 90 -5.08 5.97 15.55
CA VAL A 90 -4.47 4.70 16.02
C VAL A 90 -5.52 3.62 16.28
N HIS A 91 -6.69 3.99 16.80
CA HIS A 91 -7.81 3.10 17.13
C HIS A 91 -8.97 3.16 16.11
N ALA A 92 -8.78 3.78 14.95
CA ALA A 92 -9.86 3.93 13.97
C ALA A 92 -10.39 2.57 13.46
N ALA A 93 -9.50 1.58 13.32
CA ALA A 93 -9.85 0.24 12.87
C ALA A 93 -10.55 -0.64 13.92
N ASP A 94 -10.46 -0.32 15.22
CA ASP A 94 -11.05 -1.13 16.31
C ASP A 94 -12.54 -1.36 16.11
N SER A 95 -13.27 -0.29 15.73
CA SER A 95 -14.71 -0.37 15.50
C SER A 95 -15.08 -1.22 14.26
N VAL A 96 -14.20 -1.31 13.28
CA VAL A 96 -14.40 -2.12 12.06
C VAL A 96 -14.26 -3.60 12.43
N PHE A 97 -13.17 -3.98 13.08
CA PHE A 97 -12.94 -5.36 13.52
C PHE A 97 -13.97 -5.85 14.53
N ALA A 98 -14.43 -4.97 15.43
CA ALA A 98 -15.50 -5.29 16.38
C ALA A 98 -16.83 -5.59 15.65
N LYS A 99 -17.19 -4.82 14.63
CA LYS A 99 -18.40 -5.06 13.81
C LYS A 99 -18.33 -6.36 13.01
N GLU A 100 -17.14 -6.73 12.55
CA GLU A 100 -16.89 -7.96 11.80
C GLU A 100 -16.77 -9.18 12.72
N ASN A 101 -16.78 -9.03 14.04
CA ASN A 101 -16.50 -10.07 15.04
C ASN A 101 -15.16 -10.79 14.72
N ASN A 102 -14.14 -10.03 14.37
CA ASN A 102 -12.82 -10.57 14.03
C ASN A 102 -12.01 -10.82 15.31
N ASP A 103 -12.12 -12.02 15.86
CA ASP A 103 -11.44 -12.43 17.11
C ASP A 103 -9.89 -12.51 16.96
N ALA A 104 -9.38 -12.43 15.74
CA ALA A 104 -7.94 -12.43 15.51
C ALA A 104 -7.29 -11.05 15.62
N PHE A 105 -8.10 -9.98 15.67
CA PHE A 105 -7.58 -8.63 15.84
C PHE A 105 -7.22 -8.35 17.30
N ILE A 106 -6.04 -7.76 17.49
CA ILE A 106 -5.60 -7.23 18.79
C ILE A 106 -5.41 -5.72 18.64
N SER A 107 -6.17 -4.94 19.40
CA SER A 107 -6.05 -3.48 19.41
C SER A 107 -4.65 -3.06 19.85
N ILE A 108 -4.17 -1.93 19.33
CA ILE A 108 -2.86 -1.38 19.66
C ILE A 108 -2.85 -0.96 21.13
N ASP A 109 -1.81 -1.36 21.83
CA ASP A 109 -1.51 -0.95 23.20
C ASP A 109 -0.73 0.38 23.16
N ASP A 110 -1.35 1.45 23.64
CA ASP A 110 -0.75 2.80 23.62
C ASP A 110 0.59 2.86 24.37
N ASP A 111 0.82 1.98 25.35
CA ASP A 111 2.09 1.90 26.09
C ASP A 111 3.25 1.37 25.22
N LYS A 112 2.95 0.79 24.04
CA LYS A 112 3.91 0.28 23.04
C LYS A 112 4.07 1.19 21.85
N VAL A 113 3.45 2.36 21.86
CA VAL A 113 3.50 3.33 20.78
C VAL A 113 4.58 4.39 21.04
N ARG A 114 5.41 4.59 20.05
CA ARG A 114 6.38 5.69 20.03
C ARG A 114 5.86 6.81 19.12
N TYR A 115 5.53 7.94 19.72
CA TYR A 115 5.13 9.13 18.96
C TYR A 115 6.33 9.89 18.45
N VAL A 116 6.33 10.23 17.15
CA VAL A 116 7.37 11.00 16.46
C VAL A 116 6.69 12.13 15.68
N ARG A 117 7.25 13.35 15.72
CA ARG A 117 6.75 14.45 14.89
C ARG A 117 7.25 14.27 13.45
N ILE A 118 6.43 14.65 12.48
CA ILE A 118 6.81 14.60 11.05
C ILE A 118 8.15 15.32 10.81
N GLU A 119 8.35 16.48 11.44
CA GLU A 119 9.57 17.29 11.30
C GLU A 119 10.84 16.61 11.86
N ASP A 120 10.69 15.66 12.82
CA ASP A 120 11.79 14.91 13.43
C ASP A 120 12.03 13.56 12.71
N SER A 121 11.26 13.25 11.67
CA SER A 121 11.28 11.93 11.02
C SER A 121 12.64 11.56 10.42
N ARG A 122 13.39 12.55 9.91
CA ARG A 122 14.73 12.33 9.36
C ARG A 122 15.71 11.90 10.44
N ASP A 123 15.70 12.55 11.59
CA ASP A 123 16.53 12.18 12.73
C ASP A 123 16.14 10.81 13.28
N PHE A 124 14.83 10.53 13.34
CA PHE A 124 14.31 9.23 13.75
C PHE A 124 14.81 8.11 12.82
N LEU A 125 14.63 8.20 11.50
CA LEU A 125 15.12 7.22 10.53
C LEU A 125 16.65 7.10 10.59
N GLY A 126 17.35 8.21 10.84
CA GLY A 126 18.79 8.24 11.09
C GLY A 126 19.22 7.36 12.25
N THR A 127 18.38 7.10 13.27
CA THR A 127 18.73 6.20 14.40
C THR A 127 18.98 4.77 13.95
N ILE A 128 18.26 4.28 12.94
CA ILE A 128 18.43 2.95 12.35
C ILE A 128 19.32 2.96 11.08
N GLY A 129 19.89 4.10 10.78
CA GLY A 129 20.84 4.23 9.65
C GLY A 129 20.16 4.26 8.29
N ILE A 130 18.96 4.82 8.23
CA ILE A 130 18.21 5.12 7.01
C ILE A 130 18.31 6.64 6.77
N ASP A 131 18.85 7.03 5.62
CA ASP A 131 18.84 8.42 5.15
C ASP A 131 17.50 8.63 4.41
N GLY A 132 16.57 9.41 4.99
CA GLY A 132 15.22 9.60 4.43
C GLY A 132 14.33 10.42 5.36
N GLU A 133 13.08 10.55 5.01
CA GLU A 133 12.08 11.26 5.82
C GLU A 133 10.68 10.65 5.66
N ILE A 134 9.81 10.91 6.63
CA ILE A 134 8.39 10.56 6.56
C ILE A 134 7.60 11.84 6.28
N ILE A 135 6.66 11.75 5.36
CA ILE A 135 5.94 12.90 4.82
C ILE A 135 4.45 12.65 4.98
N SER A 136 3.70 13.61 5.55
CA SER A 136 2.24 13.54 5.55
C SER A 136 1.70 13.66 4.14
N THR A 137 0.93 12.67 3.69
CA THR A 137 0.39 12.57 2.32
C THR A 137 -1.10 12.24 2.35
N PRO A 138 -1.93 13.11 2.97
CA PRO A 138 -3.37 12.88 3.02
C PRO A 138 -3.98 12.86 1.62
N GLY A 139 -5.11 12.13 1.51
CA GLY A 139 -5.86 12.03 0.25
C GLY A 139 -6.65 10.75 0.16
N HIS A 140 -6.02 9.58 0.33
CA HIS A 140 -6.72 8.31 0.54
C HIS A 140 -7.39 8.31 1.93
N SER A 141 -6.65 8.70 2.96
CA SER A 141 -7.13 9.00 4.30
C SER A 141 -6.42 10.23 4.86
N ASP A 142 -6.98 10.85 5.90
CA ASP A 142 -6.42 12.06 6.49
C ASP A 142 -5.10 11.80 7.25
N ASP A 143 -4.92 10.58 7.76
CA ASP A 143 -3.75 10.11 8.49
C ASP A 143 -2.65 9.52 7.61
N SER A 144 -2.83 9.51 6.29
CA SER A 144 -1.88 8.91 5.36
C SER A 144 -0.50 9.59 5.41
N ILE A 145 0.52 8.74 5.46
CA ILE A 145 1.93 9.14 5.37
C ILE A 145 2.65 8.35 4.28
N SER A 146 3.71 8.91 3.76
CA SER A 146 4.67 8.26 2.85
C SER A 146 6.06 8.30 3.45
N MET A 147 6.90 7.31 3.14
CA MET A 147 8.30 7.29 3.54
C MET A 147 9.17 7.44 2.30
N TRP A 148 10.01 8.46 2.31
CA TRP A 148 10.99 8.76 1.28
C TRP A 148 12.40 8.39 1.73
N LEU A 149 13.16 7.70 0.87
CA LEU A 149 14.57 7.41 1.07
C LEU A 149 15.44 8.24 0.11
N ASP A 150 16.52 8.82 0.60
CA ASP A 150 17.41 9.64 -0.22
C ASP A 150 18.07 8.86 -1.38
N SER A 151 18.00 7.52 -1.35
CA SER A 151 18.40 6.62 -2.44
C SER A 151 17.38 6.52 -3.59
N GLY A 152 16.20 7.11 -3.42
CA GLY A 152 15.18 7.25 -4.47
C GLY A 152 13.98 6.32 -4.33
N GLU A 153 13.87 5.56 -3.26
CA GLU A 153 12.72 4.72 -2.93
C GLU A 153 11.64 5.55 -2.22
N LEU A 154 10.39 5.40 -2.66
CA LEU A 154 9.23 6.08 -2.10
C LEU A 154 8.12 5.06 -1.78
N PHE A 155 7.73 4.95 -0.51
CA PHE A 155 6.66 4.09 -0.02
C PHE A 155 5.44 4.96 0.26
N VAL A 156 4.29 4.66 -0.38
CA VAL A 156 3.14 5.57 -0.39
C VAL A 156 1.87 4.97 0.22
N GLY A 157 1.91 3.72 0.73
CA GLY A 157 0.70 3.03 1.20
C GLY A 157 -0.37 3.00 0.10
N ASP A 158 -1.55 3.52 0.40
CA ASP A 158 -2.71 3.52 -0.49
C ASP A 158 -2.93 4.84 -1.24
N LEU A 159 -1.92 5.72 -1.26
CA LEU A 159 -2.02 6.89 -2.13
C LEU A 159 -2.23 6.43 -3.58
N ASN A 160 -3.31 6.89 -4.21
CA ASN A 160 -3.72 6.43 -5.53
C ASN A 160 -2.56 6.39 -6.53
N PRO A 161 -2.45 5.35 -7.36
CA PRO A 161 -1.35 5.21 -8.30
C PRO A 161 -1.20 6.42 -9.24
N LEU A 162 0.05 6.74 -9.62
CA LEU A 162 0.37 7.91 -10.45
C LEU A 162 -0.42 7.97 -11.77
N TYR A 163 -0.77 6.82 -12.35
CA TYR A 163 -1.54 6.78 -13.59
C TYR A 163 -3.00 7.26 -13.43
N GLU A 164 -3.50 7.35 -12.18
CA GLU A 164 -4.82 7.90 -11.85
C GLU A 164 -4.79 9.39 -11.53
N LEU A 165 -3.61 10.00 -11.43
CA LEU A 165 -3.46 11.39 -10.96
C LEU A 165 -4.34 12.39 -11.73
N GLU A 166 -4.55 12.16 -13.03
CA GLU A 166 -5.44 12.99 -13.86
C GLU A 166 -6.91 12.98 -13.38
N LEU A 167 -7.35 11.88 -12.73
CA LEU A 167 -8.70 11.75 -12.17
C LEU A 167 -8.85 12.51 -10.85
N HIS A 168 -7.73 12.80 -10.19
CA HIS A 168 -7.66 13.44 -8.88
C HIS A 168 -7.28 14.92 -8.92
N LYS A 169 -7.43 15.58 -10.09
CA LYS A 169 -7.16 17.02 -10.23
C LYS A 169 -7.94 17.86 -9.24
N GLY A 170 -7.27 18.78 -8.58
CA GLY A 170 -7.85 19.68 -7.59
C GLY A 170 -8.07 19.05 -6.21
N THR A 171 -7.75 17.78 -6.03
CA THR A 171 -7.92 17.06 -4.76
C THR A 171 -6.67 17.10 -3.88
N GLN A 172 -6.79 16.56 -2.67
CA GLN A 172 -5.66 16.39 -1.74
C GLN A 172 -4.65 15.36 -2.26
N ILE A 173 -5.11 14.32 -2.99
CA ILE A 173 -4.25 13.31 -3.65
C ILE A 173 -3.27 13.99 -4.62
N GLU A 174 -3.76 14.89 -5.48
CA GLU A 174 -2.89 15.63 -6.40
C GLU A 174 -1.85 16.47 -5.65
N LYS A 175 -2.24 17.14 -4.58
CA LYS A 175 -1.31 17.95 -3.77
C LYS A 175 -0.22 17.11 -3.13
N SER A 176 -0.59 15.95 -2.59
CA SER A 176 0.35 15.00 -2.00
C SER A 176 1.33 14.48 -3.04
N TRP A 177 0.85 14.06 -4.21
CA TRP A 177 1.71 13.62 -5.31
C TRP A 177 2.64 14.71 -5.82
N ASN A 178 2.16 15.94 -6.00
CA ASN A 178 3.02 17.04 -6.48
C ASN A 178 4.22 17.26 -5.54
N ARG A 179 4.01 17.21 -4.21
CA ARG A 179 5.11 17.28 -3.23
C ARG A 179 6.07 16.10 -3.35
N LEU A 180 5.55 14.88 -3.47
CA LEU A 180 6.38 13.68 -3.58
C LEU A 180 7.21 13.65 -4.87
N LEU A 181 6.65 14.12 -5.98
CA LEU A 181 7.35 14.17 -7.28
C LEU A 181 8.48 15.21 -7.32
N GLU A 182 8.41 16.27 -6.50
CA GLU A 182 9.53 17.22 -6.32
C GLU A 182 10.80 16.55 -5.78
N LEU A 183 10.65 15.46 -5.02
CA LEU A 183 11.76 14.65 -4.51
C LEU A 183 12.42 13.77 -5.58
N LYS A 184 11.84 13.68 -6.77
CA LYS A 184 12.31 12.89 -7.91
C LYS A 184 12.49 11.41 -7.58
N PRO A 185 11.44 10.71 -7.12
CA PRO A 185 11.53 9.31 -6.79
C PRO A 185 11.96 8.47 -8.00
N ARG A 186 12.76 7.44 -7.74
CA ARG A 186 13.19 6.45 -8.72
C ARG A 186 12.24 5.27 -8.76
N ILE A 187 11.84 4.78 -7.59
CA ILE A 187 10.93 3.65 -7.43
C ILE A 187 9.81 4.05 -6.48
N VAL A 188 8.57 3.74 -6.84
CA VAL A 188 7.39 3.91 -5.98
C VAL A 188 6.86 2.55 -5.57
N TYR A 189 6.69 2.36 -4.26
CA TYR A 189 6.15 1.17 -3.60
C TYR A 189 4.75 1.45 -3.08
N TYR A 190 3.76 0.65 -3.51
CA TYR A 190 2.35 0.81 -3.18
C TYR A 190 1.84 -0.30 -2.25
N GLY A 191 0.82 0.00 -1.45
CA GLY A 191 0.14 -0.99 -0.60
C GLY A 191 -0.62 -2.04 -1.42
N HIS A 192 -1.27 -1.65 -2.52
CA HIS A 192 -2.12 -2.55 -3.31
C HIS A 192 -1.82 -2.59 -4.81
N ALA A 193 -0.88 -1.81 -5.29
CA ALA A 193 -0.50 -1.80 -6.71
C ALA A 193 0.92 -2.35 -6.92
N LYS A 194 1.29 -2.58 -8.18
CA LYS A 194 2.67 -2.93 -8.53
C LYS A 194 3.60 -1.76 -8.28
N ASN A 195 4.80 -2.07 -7.80
CA ASN A 195 5.87 -1.11 -7.68
C ASN A 195 6.26 -0.57 -9.06
N VAL A 196 6.54 0.72 -9.14
CA VAL A 196 6.84 1.40 -10.41
C VAL A 196 8.25 1.98 -10.35
N ASP A 197 9.12 1.54 -11.27
CA ASP A 197 10.42 2.19 -11.51
C ASP A 197 10.20 3.34 -12.51
N LEU A 198 10.32 4.57 -12.02
CA LEU A 198 10.10 5.78 -12.82
C LEU A 198 11.27 6.11 -13.76
N ASN A 199 12.43 5.48 -13.59
CA ASN A 199 13.59 5.63 -14.48
C ASN A 199 13.66 4.56 -15.56
N SER A 200 12.94 3.45 -15.41
CA SER A 200 12.83 2.49 -16.49
C SER A 200 12.02 3.13 -17.62
N GLU A 201 12.53 3.08 -18.85
CA GLU A 201 11.67 3.20 -20.04
C GLU A 201 10.69 2.01 -19.99
N VAL A 202 9.67 2.14 -19.13
CA VAL A 202 8.53 1.22 -19.19
C VAL A 202 8.03 1.35 -20.62
N PRO A 203 7.96 0.25 -21.41
CA PRO A 203 7.11 0.27 -22.57
C PRO A 203 5.77 0.73 -21.99
N SER A 204 5.37 1.93 -22.34
CA SER A 204 4.07 2.45 -21.95
C SER A 204 3.02 1.56 -22.63
N ILE A 205 2.76 0.40 -22.03
CA ILE A 205 1.41 -0.12 -22.08
C ILE A 205 0.66 0.99 -21.37
N LYS A 206 0.07 1.83 -22.21
CA LYS A 206 -0.64 3.02 -21.76
C LYS A 206 -1.67 2.52 -20.77
N VAL A 207 -1.39 2.64 -19.49
CA VAL A 207 -2.32 2.28 -18.39
C VAL A 207 -3.62 3.04 -18.61
N THR A 208 -3.55 4.23 -19.19
CA THR A 208 -4.69 4.93 -19.82
C THR A 208 -5.50 4.05 -20.78
N ASP A 209 -4.88 3.08 -21.46
CA ASP A 209 -5.62 2.24 -22.41
C ASP A 209 -6.31 1.08 -21.70
N LEU A 210 -5.71 0.49 -20.64
CA LEU A 210 -6.34 -0.56 -19.85
C LEU A 210 -7.50 -0.02 -18.98
N HIS A 211 -7.31 1.10 -18.33
CA HIS A 211 -8.37 1.79 -17.59
C HIS A 211 -9.52 2.17 -18.53
N LYS A 212 -9.23 2.77 -19.67
CA LYS A 212 -10.25 3.07 -20.71
C LYS A 212 -10.92 1.81 -21.24
N LEU A 213 -10.17 0.71 -21.38
CA LEU A 213 -10.70 -0.58 -21.84
C LEU A 213 -11.70 -1.13 -20.82
N VAL A 214 -11.34 -1.20 -19.53
CA VAL A 214 -12.21 -1.65 -18.45
C VAL A 214 -13.45 -0.76 -18.37
N ALA A 215 -13.29 0.57 -18.37
CA ALA A 215 -14.42 1.50 -18.38
C ALA A 215 -15.37 1.30 -19.58
N ARG A 216 -14.83 1.01 -20.75
CA ARG A 216 -15.62 0.70 -21.95
C ARG A 216 -16.37 -0.62 -21.82
N ILE A 217 -15.74 -1.65 -21.26
CA ILE A 217 -16.36 -2.95 -21.01
C ILE A 217 -17.54 -2.77 -20.04
N MET A 218 -17.31 -2.12 -18.88
CA MET A 218 -18.37 -1.82 -17.89
C MET A 218 -19.55 -1.10 -18.53
N LYS A 219 -19.28 -0.05 -19.33
CA LYS A 219 -20.32 0.70 -20.05
C LYS A 219 -21.10 -0.14 -21.06
N TYR A 220 -20.50 -1.16 -21.64
CA TYR A 220 -21.21 -2.08 -22.54
C TYR A 220 -22.03 -3.10 -21.75
N ILE A 221 -21.55 -3.55 -20.57
CA ILE A 221 -22.31 -4.41 -19.67
C ILE A 221 -23.58 -3.70 -19.19
N ASP A 222 -23.50 -2.45 -18.76
CA ASP A 222 -24.65 -1.62 -18.38
C ASP A 222 -25.71 -1.49 -19.49
N LYS A 223 -25.26 -1.51 -20.75
CA LYS A 223 -26.11 -1.46 -21.92
C LYS A 223 -26.65 -2.82 -22.37
N GLY A 224 -26.36 -3.90 -21.62
CA GLY A 224 -26.78 -5.25 -21.96
C GLY A 224 -26.16 -5.79 -23.25
N VAL A 225 -24.96 -5.32 -23.61
CA VAL A 225 -24.25 -5.80 -24.83
C VAL A 225 -23.65 -7.19 -24.52
N SER A 226 -23.84 -8.16 -25.41
CA SER A 226 -23.31 -9.52 -25.26
C SER A 226 -21.76 -9.54 -25.28
N LEU A 227 -21.14 -10.52 -24.58
CA LEU A 227 -19.69 -10.64 -24.47
C LEU A 227 -18.98 -10.70 -25.82
N ASP A 228 -19.47 -11.51 -26.78
CA ASP A 228 -18.93 -11.58 -28.16
C ASP A 228 -18.92 -10.22 -28.87
N ARG A 229 -19.92 -9.40 -28.58
CA ARG A 229 -20.06 -8.07 -29.19
C ARG A 229 -19.14 -7.07 -28.50
N ILE A 230 -18.91 -7.23 -27.19
CA ILE A 230 -17.92 -6.47 -26.43
C ILE A 230 -16.53 -6.80 -26.97
N GLN A 231 -16.20 -8.08 -27.15
CA GLN A 231 -14.93 -8.53 -27.72
C GLN A 231 -14.64 -7.89 -29.08
N ARG A 232 -15.60 -7.99 -30.01
CA ARG A 232 -15.47 -7.37 -31.34
C ARG A 232 -15.29 -5.85 -31.31
N LYS A 233 -15.88 -5.17 -30.33
CA LYS A 233 -15.80 -3.69 -30.19
C LYS A 233 -14.56 -3.19 -29.48
N THR A 234 -13.98 -4.00 -28.59
CA THR A 234 -12.85 -3.62 -27.75
C THR A 234 -11.54 -4.22 -28.22
N GLY A 235 -11.58 -5.36 -28.91
CA GLY A 235 -10.41 -6.17 -29.25
C GLY A 235 -9.77 -6.86 -28.04
N ALA A 236 -10.44 -6.86 -26.88
CA ALA A 236 -9.95 -7.48 -25.66
C ALA A 236 -10.09 -9.00 -25.72
N ASP A 237 -9.25 -9.70 -24.98
CA ASP A 237 -9.34 -11.15 -24.81
C ASP A 237 -10.65 -11.54 -24.11
N GLU A 238 -11.24 -12.67 -24.52
CA GLU A 238 -12.52 -13.15 -24.00
C GLU A 238 -12.47 -13.38 -22.49
N THR A 239 -11.43 -14.06 -22.00
CA THR A 239 -11.23 -14.36 -20.58
C THR A 239 -11.13 -13.06 -19.77
N PHE A 240 -10.45 -12.04 -20.31
CA PHE A 240 -10.37 -10.73 -19.67
C PHE A 240 -11.76 -10.07 -19.56
N ILE A 241 -12.57 -10.12 -20.62
CA ILE A 241 -13.94 -9.55 -20.61
C ILE A 241 -14.83 -10.30 -19.62
N GLU A 242 -14.73 -11.64 -19.55
CA GLU A 242 -15.47 -12.45 -18.58
C GLU A 242 -15.07 -12.10 -17.14
N ASP A 243 -13.79 -11.94 -16.85
CA ASP A 243 -13.29 -11.58 -15.53
C ASP A 243 -13.78 -10.19 -15.11
N VAL A 244 -13.68 -9.19 -15.98
CA VAL A 244 -14.23 -7.84 -15.74
C VAL A 244 -15.74 -7.90 -15.50
N THR A 245 -16.47 -8.63 -16.36
CA THR A 245 -17.93 -8.77 -16.25
C THR A 245 -18.33 -9.42 -14.93
N ARG A 246 -17.69 -10.50 -14.56
CA ARG A 246 -17.94 -11.18 -13.29
C ARG A 246 -17.70 -10.26 -12.11
N MET A 247 -16.56 -9.57 -12.04
CA MET A 247 -16.22 -8.67 -10.96
C MET A 247 -17.23 -7.53 -10.86
N TYR A 248 -17.60 -6.94 -12.00
CA TYR A 248 -18.55 -5.84 -12.05
C TYR A 248 -19.96 -6.23 -11.58
N LEU A 249 -20.44 -7.41 -11.98
CA LEU A 249 -21.78 -7.87 -11.63
C LEU A 249 -21.89 -8.45 -10.20
N THR A 250 -20.77 -8.91 -9.61
CA THR A 250 -20.80 -9.56 -8.30
C THR A 250 -20.48 -8.61 -7.14
N HIS A 251 -19.98 -7.41 -7.41
CA HIS A 251 -19.62 -6.44 -6.37
C HIS A 251 -20.40 -5.14 -6.55
N SER A 252 -21.24 -4.82 -5.59
CA SER A 252 -22.00 -3.56 -5.58
C SER A 252 -21.02 -2.37 -5.47
N ASN A 253 -21.19 -1.39 -6.37
CA ASN A 253 -20.40 -0.15 -6.41
C ASN A 253 -18.90 -0.31 -6.70
N ILE A 254 -18.47 -1.40 -7.33
CA ILE A 254 -17.08 -1.51 -7.80
C ILE A 254 -16.85 -0.53 -8.96
N ASP A 255 -15.81 0.26 -8.87
CA ASP A 255 -15.33 1.13 -9.94
C ASP A 255 -14.28 0.44 -10.83
N VAL A 256 -13.78 1.16 -11.82
CA VAL A 256 -12.77 0.66 -12.76
C VAL A 256 -11.50 0.23 -12.03
N GLN A 257 -11.10 1.00 -11.01
CA GLN A 257 -9.89 0.70 -10.24
C GLN A 257 -10.05 -0.56 -9.42
N GLY A 258 -11.14 -0.70 -8.69
CA GLY A 258 -11.42 -1.91 -7.93
C GLY A 258 -11.47 -3.18 -8.79
N ILE A 259 -11.78 -3.08 -10.08
CA ILE A 259 -11.68 -4.19 -11.04
C ILE A 259 -10.22 -4.45 -11.41
N LEU A 260 -9.46 -3.41 -11.71
CA LEU A 260 -8.05 -3.53 -12.10
C LEU A 260 -7.20 -4.16 -10.98
N ASP A 261 -7.41 -3.74 -9.74
CA ASP A 261 -6.72 -4.30 -8.57
C ASP A 261 -6.98 -5.80 -8.42
N ARG A 262 -8.23 -6.24 -8.64
CA ARG A 262 -8.59 -7.66 -8.58
C ARG A 262 -8.02 -8.48 -9.73
N ILE A 263 -7.88 -7.90 -10.92
CA ILE A 263 -7.24 -8.54 -12.07
C ILE A 263 -5.75 -8.76 -11.80
N GLU A 264 -5.07 -7.77 -11.22
CA GLU A 264 -3.66 -7.91 -10.85
C GLU A 264 -3.41 -8.99 -9.81
N ILE A 265 -4.29 -9.11 -8.80
CA ILE A 265 -4.22 -10.17 -7.78
C ILE A 265 -4.36 -11.57 -8.42
N LYS A 266 -5.19 -11.73 -9.46
CA LYS A 266 -5.39 -13.01 -10.15
C LYS A 266 -4.26 -13.39 -11.10
N GLY A 267 -3.54 -12.43 -11.64
CA GLY A 267 -2.43 -12.65 -12.57
C GLY A 267 -1.10 -13.02 -11.90
N ARG A 268 -1.12 -13.24 -10.57
CA ARG A 268 0.06 -13.58 -9.76
C ARG A 268 0.16 -15.06 -9.44
#